data_6963576a1714bae136d58cebb6311a3b
#
_entry.id   6963576a1714bae136d58cebb6311a3b
#
_cell.length_a   1.000
_cell.length_b   1.000
_cell.length_c   1.000
_cell.angle_alpha   90.00
_cell.angle_beta   90.00
_cell.angle_gamma   90.00
#
_symmetry.space_group_name_H-M   'P 1'
#
loop_
_entity.id
_entity.type
_entity.pdbx_description
1 polymer ?
#
loop_
_entity_poly.entity_id
_entity_poly.type
_entity_poly.pdbx_seq_one_letter_code
_entity_poly.pdbx_strand_id
1 'polypeptide(L)'
;FEDEGSQELNAQVALSAVDPQGAENNYDAEANVSFDTARNNAREKWAKALNFSIEGGTEDQKEIFYTALYHTKIAPMVHQDVDGRFRGMGKGSIREGEGEYSIAYGQATEEQPNFSV
;
A
#
# COMPACT_ATOMS: atom_id res chain seq x y z
N PHE A 1 -13.23 34.67 7.37
CA PHE A 1 -13.31 33.39 8.12
C PHE A 1 -12.95 33.71 9.55
N GLU A 2 -13.91 33.71 10.45
CA GLU A 2 -13.68 33.76 11.88
C GLU A 2 -13.15 32.38 12.28
N ASP A 3 -12.01 32.36 12.93
CA ASP A 3 -11.34 31.15 13.46
C ASP A 3 -12.13 30.68 14.70
N GLU A 4 -13.21 29.97 14.49
CA GLU A 4 -13.93 29.27 15.55
C GLU A 4 -13.22 27.97 15.92
N GLY A 5 -12.06 28.08 16.52
CA GLY A 5 -11.31 26.93 17.04
C GLY A 5 -10.90 25.91 16.00
N SER A 6 -9.68 25.43 16.03
CA SER A 6 -9.20 24.40 15.09
C SER A 6 -10.09 23.17 15.14
N GLN A 7 -10.93 22.96 14.10
CA GLN A 7 -11.68 21.72 13.90
C GLN A 7 -10.73 20.71 13.26
N GLU A 8 -10.57 19.59 13.91
CA GLU A 8 -9.82 18.47 13.36
C GLU A 8 -10.67 17.76 12.32
N LEU A 9 -10.18 17.68 11.07
CA LEU A 9 -10.83 16.98 9.97
C LEU A 9 -10.05 15.70 9.65
N ASN A 10 -10.71 14.56 9.79
CA ASN A 10 -10.17 13.28 9.36
C ASN A 10 -10.75 12.90 7.99
N ALA A 11 -9.88 12.63 7.02
CA ALA A 11 -10.26 12.14 5.71
C ALA A 11 -9.63 10.76 5.47
N GLN A 12 -10.40 9.85 4.91
CA GLN A 12 -9.96 8.51 4.55
C GLN A 12 -10.18 8.32 3.05
N VAL A 13 -9.19 7.74 2.36
CA VAL A 13 -9.23 7.50 0.92
C VAL A 13 -8.79 6.07 0.66
N ALA A 14 -9.56 5.36 -0.14
CA ALA A 14 -9.19 4.06 -0.67
C ALA A 14 -9.09 4.12 -2.19
N LEU A 15 -8.21 3.33 -2.74
CA LEU A 15 -7.95 3.27 -4.18
C LEU A 15 -8.03 1.82 -4.65
N SER A 16 -8.40 1.64 -5.91
CA SER A 16 -8.27 0.39 -6.63
C SER A 16 -7.77 0.68 -8.04
N ALA A 17 -6.94 -0.21 -8.57
CA ALA A 17 -6.53 -0.17 -9.97
C ALA A 17 -7.52 -0.90 -10.89
N VAL A 18 -8.54 -1.57 -10.32
CA VAL A 18 -9.50 -2.43 -11.02
C VAL A 18 -10.80 -1.69 -11.29
N ASP A 19 -11.55 -1.38 -10.22
CA ASP A 19 -12.87 -0.75 -10.33
C ASP A 19 -13.28 -0.04 -9.02
N PRO A 20 -14.35 0.76 -9.02
CA PRO A 20 -14.84 1.43 -7.81
C PRO A 20 -15.24 0.46 -6.70
N GLN A 21 -15.75 -0.73 -7.02
CA GLN A 21 -16.11 -1.74 -6.02
C GLN A 21 -14.88 -2.28 -5.30
N GLY A 22 -13.75 -2.44 -6.02
CA GLY A 22 -12.46 -2.79 -5.42
C GLY A 22 -11.99 -1.73 -4.41
N ALA A 23 -12.18 -0.44 -4.72
CA ALA A 23 -11.84 0.63 -3.79
C ALA A 23 -12.73 0.60 -2.53
N GLU A 24 -14.03 0.31 -2.66
CA GLU A 24 -14.94 0.15 -1.53
C GLU A 24 -14.55 -1.05 -0.66
N ASN A 25 -14.26 -2.19 -1.27
CA ASN A 25 -13.78 -3.39 -0.57
C ASN A 25 -12.47 -3.12 0.19
N ASN A 26 -11.52 -2.41 -0.44
CA ASN A 26 -10.26 -2.02 0.20
C ASN A 26 -10.50 -1.07 1.38
N TYR A 27 -11.45 -0.11 1.23
CA TYR A 27 -11.83 0.79 2.32
C TYR A 27 -12.37 0.02 3.52
N ASP A 28 -13.34 -0.87 3.30
CA ASP A 28 -13.99 -1.62 4.36
C ASP A 28 -13.02 -2.56 5.09
N ALA A 29 -12.09 -3.16 4.36
CA ALA A 29 -11.13 -4.11 4.92
C ALA A 29 -9.94 -3.44 5.64
N GLU A 30 -9.47 -2.28 5.16
CA GLU A 30 -8.20 -1.71 5.59
C GLU A 30 -8.31 -0.31 6.20
N ALA A 31 -9.18 0.54 5.69
CA ALA A 31 -9.25 1.95 6.05
C ALA A 31 -10.37 2.30 7.04
N ASN A 32 -11.35 1.41 7.25
CA ASN A 32 -12.51 1.64 8.12
C ASN A 32 -12.13 1.53 9.61
N VAL A 33 -11.13 2.29 10.02
CA VAL A 33 -10.64 2.36 11.40
C VAL A 33 -10.31 3.81 11.76
N SER A 34 -10.25 4.13 13.06
CA SER A 34 -9.85 5.48 13.49
C SER A 34 -8.40 5.77 13.10
N PHE A 35 -8.06 7.05 12.96
CA PHE A 35 -6.68 7.48 12.67
C PHE A 35 -5.66 6.92 13.67
N ASP A 36 -5.97 6.97 14.97
CA ASP A 36 -5.08 6.45 16.00
C ASP A 36 -4.88 4.94 15.88
N THR A 37 -5.93 4.20 15.54
CA THR A 37 -5.84 2.76 15.29
C THR A 37 -4.97 2.48 14.08
N ALA A 38 -5.19 3.18 12.96
CA ALA A 38 -4.37 3.03 11.75
C ALA A 38 -2.89 3.33 12.01
N ARG A 39 -2.62 4.43 12.73
CA ARG A 39 -1.26 4.82 13.14
C ARG A 39 -0.59 3.77 14.01
N ASN A 40 -1.29 3.23 15.01
CA ASN A 40 -0.73 2.22 15.90
C ASN A 40 -0.48 0.91 15.14
N ASN A 41 -1.41 0.45 14.31
CA ASN A 41 -1.24 -0.72 13.46
C ASN A 41 -0.02 -0.60 12.52
N ALA A 42 0.15 0.56 11.90
CA ALA A 42 1.31 0.83 11.06
C ALA A 42 2.62 0.78 11.86
N ARG A 43 2.64 1.40 13.06
CA ARG A 43 3.79 1.38 13.95
C ARG A 43 4.17 -0.06 14.37
N GLU A 44 3.20 -0.88 14.72
CA GLU A 44 3.43 -2.27 15.11
C GLU A 44 3.96 -3.11 13.94
N LYS A 45 3.38 -2.94 12.74
CA LYS A 45 3.87 -3.60 11.53
C LYS A 45 5.32 -3.25 11.23
N TRP A 46 5.69 -1.97 11.31
CA TRP A 46 7.05 -1.52 11.09
C TRP A 46 8.00 -1.98 12.20
N ALA A 47 7.60 -1.93 13.46
CA ALA A 47 8.42 -2.43 14.57
C ALA A 47 8.72 -3.92 14.39
N LYS A 48 7.74 -4.72 13.94
CA LYS A 48 7.93 -6.14 13.64
C LYS A 48 8.85 -6.35 12.43
N ALA A 49 8.68 -5.56 11.36
CA ALA A 49 9.48 -5.69 10.14
C ALA A 49 10.95 -5.28 10.34
N LEU A 50 11.21 -4.36 11.26
CA LEU A 50 12.53 -3.83 11.60
C LEU A 50 13.12 -4.45 12.88
N ASN A 51 12.54 -5.54 13.38
CA ASN A 51 12.96 -6.20 14.62
C ASN A 51 14.26 -7.02 14.41
N PHE A 52 15.34 -6.30 14.15
CA PHE A 52 16.70 -6.83 14.12
C PHE A 52 17.53 -6.12 15.18
N SER A 53 18.38 -6.86 15.88
CA SER A 53 19.33 -6.31 16.84
C SER A 53 20.74 -6.40 16.28
N ILE A 54 21.46 -5.30 16.35
CA ILE A 54 22.88 -5.25 16.02
C ILE A 54 23.67 -4.82 17.26
N GLU A 55 24.77 -5.48 17.51
CA GLU A 55 25.68 -5.16 18.60
C GLU A 55 26.96 -4.52 18.06
N GLY A 56 27.55 -3.59 18.83
CA GLY A 56 28.74 -2.86 18.44
C GLY A 56 28.45 -1.74 17.42
N GLY A 57 29.53 -1.17 16.87
CA GLY A 57 29.46 -0.03 15.96
C GLY A 57 29.15 1.30 16.66
N THR A 58 29.25 2.38 15.90
CA THR A 58 28.85 3.73 16.34
C THR A 58 27.35 3.92 16.15
N GLU A 59 26.79 4.96 16.77
CA GLU A 59 25.35 5.31 16.57
C GLU A 59 25.06 5.63 15.08
N ASP A 60 25.96 6.33 14.41
CA ASP A 60 25.85 6.62 12.97
C ASP A 60 25.79 5.34 12.13
N GLN A 61 26.61 4.33 12.48
CA GLN A 61 26.57 3.03 11.78
C GLN A 61 25.27 2.28 12.02
N LYS A 62 24.71 2.36 13.21
CA LYS A 62 23.39 1.79 13.52
C LYS A 62 22.28 2.49 12.75
N GLU A 63 22.30 3.83 12.69
CA GLU A 63 21.34 4.62 11.93
C GLU A 63 21.38 4.25 10.44
N ILE A 64 22.58 4.16 9.86
CA ILE A 64 22.78 3.72 8.46
C ILE A 64 22.20 2.32 8.25
N PHE A 65 22.48 1.38 9.16
CA PHE A 65 21.98 0.02 9.07
C PHE A 65 20.45 -0.04 9.08
N TYR A 66 19.80 0.60 10.05
CA TYR A 66 18.34 0.57 10.15
C TYR A 66 17.66 1.33 9.01
N THR A 67 18.29 2.40 8.52
CA THR A 67 17.82 3.12 7.33
C THR A 67 17.88 2.24 6.09
N ALA A 68 18.99 1.52 5.89
CA ALA A 68 19.11 0.58 4.78
C ALA A 68 18.11 -0.57 4.89
N LEU A 69 17.92 -1.13 6.09
CA LEU A 69 16.92 -2.17 6.35
C LEU A 69 15.50 -1.66 6.04
N TYR A 70 15.14 -0.45 6.46
CA TYR A 70 13.88 0.18 6.13
C TYR A 70 13.68 0.26 4.62
N HIS A 71 14.68 0.74 3.88
CA HIS A 71 14.60 0.85 2.42
C HIS A 71 14.38 -0.50 1.73
N THR A 72 14.96 -1.59 2.25
CA THR A 72 14.71 -2.94 1.70
C THR A 72 13.27 -3.43 1.88
N LYS A 73 12.49 -2.79 2.76
CA LYS A 73 11.09 -3.15 3.03
C LYS A 73 10.08 -2.30 2.28
N ILE A 74 10.53 -1.26 1.56
CA ILE A 74 9.64 -0.39 0.79
C ILE A 74 9.19 -1.07 -0.50
N ALA A 75 10.07 -1.85 -1.13
CA ALA A 75 9.79 -2.58 -2.36
C ALA A 75 10.30 -4.04 -2.24
N PRO A 76 9.62 -4.99 -2.92
CA PRO A 76 8.42 -4.84 -3.76
C PRO A 76 7.15 -4.55 -2.94
N MET A 77 6.19 -3.85 -3.53
CA MET A 77 4.89 -3.57 -2.92
C MET A 77 3.83 -4.52 -3.47
N VAL A 78 2.87 -4.91 -2.62
CA VAL A 78 1.68 -5.63 -3.08
C VAL A 78 0.87 -4.72 -4.00
N HIS A 79 0.56 -5.19 -5.21
CA HIS A 79 -0.20 -4.47 -6.23
C HIS A 79 -1.46 -5.23 -6.58
N GLN A 80 -2.37 -5.32 -5.63
CA GLN A 80 -3.65 -5.99 -5.78
C GLN A 80 -4.66 -5.42 -4.77
N ASP A 81 -5.95 -5.55 -5.08
CA ASP A 81 -7.02 -5.28 -4.13
C ASP A 81 -7.10 -6.39 -3.06
N VAL A 82 -7.83 -6.16 -1.98
CA VAL A 82 -7.99 -7.13 -0.87
C VAL A 82 -8.61 -8.45 -1.31
N ASP A 83 -9.35 -8.45 -2.40
CA ASP A 83 -9.93 -9.64 -3.03
C ASP A 83 -8.97 -10.36 -4.02
N GLY A 84 -7.73 -9.89 -4.12
CA GLY A 84 -6.67 -10.44 -4.97
C GLY A 84 -6.72 -9.97 -6.42
N ARG A 85 -7.71 -9.18 -6.84
CA ARG A 85 -7.77 -8.65 -8.20
C ARG A 85 -6.72 -7.57 -8.41
N PHE A 86 -6.11 -7.54 -9.59
CA PHE A 86 -5.15 -6.51 -9.97
C PHE A 86 -5.22 -6.18 -11.46
N ARG A 87 -4.76 -4.98 -11.78
CA ARG A 87 -4.59 -4.53 -13.17
C ARG A 87 -3.23 -4.98 -13.68
N GLY A 88 -3.23 -5.88 -14.67
CA GLY A 88 -2.00 -6.36 -15.30
C GLY A 88 -1.30 -5.28 -16.11
N MET A 89 0.02 -5.37 -16.19
CA MET A 89 0.88 -4.54 -17.05
C MET A 89 0.91 -5.05 -18.51
N GLY A 90 0.04 -6.01 -18.87
CA GLY A 90 -0.06 -6.54 -20.20
C GLY A 90 -0.31 -5.42 -21.21
N LYS A 91 0.30 -5.54 -22.38
CA LYS A 91 -0.02 -4.68 -23.52
C LYS A 91 -1.51 -4.83 -23.78
N GLY A 92 -2.30 -3.85 -23.38
CA GLY A 92 -3.64 -3.72 -23.90
C GLY A 92 -3.50 -3.80 -25.41
N SER A 93 -4.06 -4.80 -26.01
CA SER A 93 -4.08 -4.86 -27.47
C SER A 93 -4.92 -3.69 -27.94
N ILE A 94 -4.24 -2.60 -28.33
CA ILE A 94 -4.85 -1.58 -29.15
C ILE A 94 -5.18 -2.28 -30.45
N ARG A 95 -6.42 -2.70 -30.62
CA ARG A 95 -6.90 -3.05 -31.95
C ARG A 95 -7.10 -1.75 -32.68
N GLU A 96 -6.21 -1.45 -33.63
CA GLU A 96 -6.41 -0.37 -34.57
C GLU A 96 -7.78 -0.57 -35.24
N GLY A 97 -8.69 0.33 -34.99
CA GLY A 97 -9.98 0.42 -35.68
C GLY A 97 -11.24 0.39 -34.84
N GLU A 98 -11.23 -0.02 -33.58
CA GLU A 98 -12.47 -0.15 -32.77
C GLU A 98 -12.51 0.67 -31.50
N GLY A 99 -11.49 1.47 -31.17
CA GLY A 99 -11.53 2.41 -30.04
C GLY A 99 -11.75 1.79 -28.66
N GLU A 100 -11.71 0.49 -28.52
CA GLU A 100 -11.94 -0.24 -27.29
C GLU A 100 -10.60 -0.68 -26.69
N TYR A 101 -10.22 -0.03 -25.57
CA TYR A 101 -9.05 -0.43 -24.78
C TYR A 101 -9.43 -1.58 -23.87
N SER A 102 -8.97 -2.79 -24.15
CA SER A 102 -9.07 -3.90 -23.21
C SER A 102 -7.92 -3.85 -22.22
N ILE A 103 -8.24 -3.68 -20.94
CA ILE A 103 -7.29 -3.79 -19.85
C ILE A 103 -7.27 -5.24 -19.38
N ALA A 104 -6.08 -5.85 -19.30
CA ALA A 104 -5.95 -7.17 -18.71
C ALA A 104 -6.01 -7.06 -17.17
N TYR A 105 -6.91 -7.81 -16.58
CA TYR A 105 -7.00 -7.99 -15.13
C TYR A 105 -6.48 -9.38 -14.76
N GLY A 106 -5.88 -9.50 -13.59
CA GLY A 106 -5.42 -10.74 -13.01
C GLY A 106 -6.05 -11.01 -11.66
N GLN A 107 -5.87 -12.22 -11.17
CA GLN A 107 -6.26 -12.66 -9.85
C GLN A 107 -5.02 -13.21 -9.15
N ALA A 108 -4.63 -12.57 -8.03
CA ALA A 108 -3.58 -13.07 -7.16
C ALA A 108 -4.18 -13.95 -6.05
N THR A 109 -3.37 -14.83 -5.50
CA THR A 109 -3.74 -15.69 -4.37
C THR A 109 -2.82 -15.40 -3.18
N GLU A 110 -3.15 -15.92 -1.99
CA GLU A 110 -2.29 -15.80 -0.81
C GLU A 110 -0.90 -16.44 -1.04
N GLU A 111 -0.86 -17.53 -1.84
CA GLU A 111 0.39 -18.23 -2.19
C GLU A 111 1.18 -17.51 -3.29
N GLN A 112 0.50 -16.76 -4.13
CA GLN A 112 1.09 -16.02 -5.26
C GLN A 112 0.53 -14.60 -5.33
N PRO A 113 0.91 -13.72 -4.39
CA PRO A 113 0.51 -12.32 -4.43
C PRO A 113 1.17 -11.59 -5.61
N ASN A 114 0.49 -10.58 -6.13
CA ASN A 114 1.04 -9.73 -7.17
C ASN A 114 1.84 -8.57 -6.55
N PHE A 115 3.06 -8.39 -7.01
CA PHE A 115 3.96 -7.32 -6.54
C PHE A 115 4.31 -6.37 -7.67
N SER A 116 4.43 -5.09 -7.34
CA SER A 116 5.09 -4.08 -8.18
C SER A 116 6.48 -3.75 -7.64
N VAL A 117 7.44 -3.52 -8.52
CA VAL A 117 8.82 -3.09 -8.24
C VAL A 117 9.08 -1.72 -8.88
#